data_47328cf4126ddd35d0e5999169c325fa
#
_entry.id   47328cf4126ddd35d0e5999169c325fa
#
_cell.length_a   1.000
_cell.length_b   1.000
_cell.length_c   1.000
_cell.angle_alpha   90.00
_cell.angle_beta   90.00
_cell.angle_gamma   90.00
#
_symmetry.space_group_name_H-M   'P 1'
#
loop_
_entity.id
_entity.type
_entity.pdbx_description
1 polymer ?
#
loop_
_entity_poly.entity_id
_entity_poly.type
_entity_poly.pdbx_seq_one_letter_code
_entity_poly.pdbx_strand_id
1 'polypeptide(L)'
;EQPFYNFNTAKYKFGYKVSFQGACDELLQKIIDKPAKPIFDILLVDEAQDLPRSFFELSLKLIKEDKHIIWAYDELQNIGKYTMESPEKLFGKDTNGKPNIEELKNLPKQPRKDIVLKTCYRNPPNILATAHALGFGINRKGLSSDRYIQFFDEPSFWNDIGYKVVSGELAIGKDVELERDKEFIPTFFEQRLNMKENLITKKFDSMSEQYKYLAEQIKKNITQDELLPTDILVINANPLTTKNDLLPLKNYLAKISIDSHLAGVTSSVDEFFINGKITLSGIYRAKGNEA
;
A
#
# COMPACT_ATOMS: atom_id res chain seq x y z
N GLU A 1 11.49 35.17 -3.62
CA GLU A 1 10.40 34.28 -3.16
C GLU A 1 10.48 32.97 -3.96
N GLN A 2 10.54 31.84 -3.28
CA GLN A 2 10.49 30.54 -3.96
C GLN A 2 9.02 30.22 -4.27
N PRO A 3 8.68 29.75 -5.48
CA PRO A 3 7.33 29.37 -5.78
C PRO A 3 6.91 28.18 -4.92
N PHE A 4 5.83 28.34 -4.16
CA PHE A 4 5.17 27.23 -3.49
C PHE A 4 4.37 26.45 -4.53
N TYR A 5 4.68 25.16 -4.68
CA TYR A 5 3.91 24.28 -5.53
C TYR A 5 2.79 23.60 -4.72
N ASN A 6 1.54 23.89 -5.05
CA ASN A 6 0.45 22.99 -4.73
C ASN A 6 0.30 21.95 -5.86
N PHE A 7 -0.56 20.93 -5.65
CA PHE A 7 -0.75 19.88 -6.65
C PHE A 7 -1.09 20.39 -8.05
N ASN A 8 -1.95 21.39 -8.16
CA ASN A 8 -2.38 21.93 -9.46
C ASN A 8 -1.25 22.66 -10.18
N THR A 9 -0.49 23.50 -9.48
CA THR A 9 0.65 24.22 -10.06
C THR A 9 1.79 23.27 -10.44
N ALA A 10 2.07 22.26 -9.62
CA ALA A 10 3.04 21.22 -9.93
C ALA A 10 2.60 20.37 -11.13
N LYS A 11 1.33 19.96 -11.18
CA LYS A 11 0.74 19.24 -12.30
C LYS A 11 0.81 20.02 -13.61
N TYR A 12 0.52 21.31 -13.58
CA TYR A 12 0.60 22.17 -14.75
C TYR A 12 2.04 22.27 -15.28
N LYS A 13 3.01 22.41 -14.39
CA LYS A 13 4.41 22.60 -14.75
C LYS A 13 5.11 21.30 -15.18
N PHE A 14 4.90 20.21 -14.45
CA PHE A 14 5.66 18.96 -14.60
C PHE A 14 4.83 17.82 -15.21
N GLY A 15 3.51 17.99 -15.36
CA GLY A 15 2.58 16.96 -15.78
C GLY A 15 2.00 16.14 -14.62
N TYR A 16 0.83 15.56 -14.85
CA TYR A 16 0.06 14.85 -13.81
C TYR A 16 0.84 13.71 -13.14
N LYS A 17 1.56 12.93 -13.95
CA LYS A 17 2.18 11.68 -13.50
C LYS A 17 3.47 11.87 -12.69
N VAL A 18 4.12 13.00 -12.80
CA VAL A 18 5.43 13.29 -12.20
C VAL A 18 5.45 14.64 -11.47
N SER A 19 4.28 15.14 -11.10
CA SER A 19 4.16 16.47 -10.49
C SER A 19 4.97 16.63 -9.21
N PHE A 20 4.92 15.66 -8.31
CA PHE A 20 5.68 15.67 -7.06
C PHE A 20 7.17 15.43 -7.30
N GLN A 21 7.52 14.46 -8.13
CA GLN A 21 8.90 14.21 -8.52
C GLN A 21 9.53 15.46 -9.14
N GLY A 22 8.86 16.09 -10.10
CA GLY A 22 9.38 17.30 -10.75
C GLY A 22 9.60 18.45 -9.78
N ALA A 23 8.74 18.61 -8.79
CA ALA A 23 8.93 19.60 -7.72
C ALA A 23 10.15 19.27 -6.84
N CYS A 24 10.35 17.99 -6.50
CA CYS A 24 11.53 17.54 -5.74
C CYS A 24 12.82 17.72 -6.55
N ASP A 25 12.82 17.33 -7.83
CA ASP A 25 13.97 17.46 -8.73
C ASP A 25 14.40 18.93 -8.87
N GLU A 26 13.44 19.83 -9.08
CA GLU A 26 13.74 21.26 -9.19
C GLU A 26 14.30 21.83 -7.89
N LEU A 27 13.72 21.46 -6.75
CA LEU A 27 14.20 21.94 -5.46
C LEU A 27 15.58 21.35 -5.12
N LEU A 28 15.80 20.07 -5.42
CA LEU A 28 17.10 19.42 -5.24
C LEU A 28 18.19 20.14 -6.05
N GLN A 29 17.90 20.45 -7.33
CA GLN A 29 18.84 21.20 -8.16
C GLN A 29 19.15 22.58 -7.57
N LYS A 30 18.14 23.32 -7.11
CA LYS A 30 18.34 24.63 -6.48
C LYS A 30 19.21 24.55 -5.22
N ILE A 31 19.08 23.50 -4.42
CA ILE A 31 19.89 23.27 -3.22
C ILE A 31 21.33 22.87 -3.57
N ILE A 32 21.54 22.15 -4.67
CA ILE A 32 22.88 21.86 -5.18
C ILE A 32 23.58 23.14 -5.60
N ASP A 33 22.88 24.00 -6.35
CA ASP A 33 23.44 25.27 -6.83
C ASP A 33 23.67 26.30 -5.70
N LYS A 34 22.78 26.30 -4.69
CA LYS A 34 22.84 27.17 -3.52
C LYS A 34 22.46 26.36 -2.27
N PRO A 35 23.46 25.82 -1.54
CA PRO A 35 23.21 24.98 -0.38
C PRO A 35 22.28 25.62 0.64
N ALA A 36 21.24 24.87 1.02
CA ALA A 36 20.33 25.24 2.08
C ALA A 36 20.92 24.84 3.44
N LYS A 37 20.59 25.62 4.48
CA LYS A 37 20.94 25.26 5.84
C LYS A 37 20.05 24.08 6.28
N PRO A 38 20.62 22.99 6.86
CA PRO A 38 19.82 21.92 7.45
C PRO A 38 18.87 22.44 8.53
N ILE A 39 17.64 21.95 8.52
CA ILE A 39 16.56 22.42 9.39
C ILE A 39 15.95 21.33 10.28
N PHE A 40 16.11 20.06 9.91
CA PHE A 40 15.52 18.94 10.63
C PHE A 40 16.55 18.19 11.47
N ASP A 41 16.21 17.86 12.70
CA ASP A 41 17.01 16.98 13.57
C ASP A 41 16.74 15.51 13.24
N ILE A 42 15.46 15.16 13.04
CA ILE A 42 14.97 13.81 12.77
C ILE A 42 13.96 13.90 11.63
N LEU A 43 14.01 12.95 10.70
CA LEU A 43 13.02 12.78 9.66
C LEU A 43 12.39 11.40 9.77
N LEU A 44 11.06 11.37 9.86
CA LEU A 44 10.24 10.17 9.80
C LEU A 44 9.49 10.18 8.47
N VAL A 45 9.63 9.11 7.70
CA VAL A 45 8.97 8.95 6.38
C VAL A 45 8.08 7.73 6.45
N ASP A 46 6.78 7.93 6.33
CA ASP A 46 5.81 6.85 6.18
C ASP A 46 5.42 6.69 4.71
N GLU A 47 4.92 5.51 4.32
CA GLU A 47 4.56 5.16 2.94
C GLU A 47 5.69 5.48 1.94
N ALA A 48 6.93 5.18 2.30
CA ALA A 48 8.12 5.57 1.56
C ALA A 48 8.15 5.03 0.11
N GLN A 49 7.46 3.93 -0.18
CA GLN A 49 7.31 3.36 -1.52
C GLN A 49 6.54 4.27 -2.49
N ASP A 50 5.81 5.26 -2.00
CA ASP A 50 5.06 6.21 -2.84
C ASP A 50 5.88 7.46 -3.20
N LEU A 51 7.10 7.58 -2.70
CA LEU A 51 7.92 8.77 -2.83
C LEU A 51 9.04 8.59 -3.87
N PRO A 52 9.34 9.61 -4.68
CA PRO A 52 10.42 9.54 -5.65
C PRO A 52 11.81 9.61 -5.00
N ARG A 53 12.80 9.05 -5.64
CA ARG A 53 14.20 9.09 -5.19
C ARG A 53 14.67 10.51 -4.87
N SER A 54 14.34 11.49 -5.69
CA SER A 54 14.72 12.89 -5.46
C SER A 54 14.19 13.46 -4.14
N PHE A 55 13.09 12.95 -3.60
CA PHE A 55 12.63 13.31 -2.25
C PHE A 55 13.63 12.86 -1.18
N PHE A 56 14.15 11.64 -1.28
CA PHE A 56 15.12 11.12 -0.29
C PHE A 56 16.48 11.83 -0.39
N GLU A 57 16.94 12.11 -1.60
CA GLU A 57 18.17 12.90 -1.81
C GLU A 57 18.03 14.32 -1.28
N LEU A 58 16.85 14.96 -1.52
CA LEU A 58 16.51 16.27 -0.98
C LEU A 58 16.46 16.25 0.56
N SER A 59 15.85 15.23 1.14
CA SER A 59 15.73 15.06 2.59
C SER A 59 17.09 15.04 3.28
N LEU A 60 18.08 14.36 2.68
CA LEU A 60 19.45 14.34 3.20
C LEU A 60 20.13 15.72 3.22
N LYS A 61 19.75 16.62 2.30
CA LYS A 61 20.30 17.98 2.26
C LYS A 61 19.68 18.89 3.33
N LEU A 62 18.52 18.52 3.84
CA LEU A 62 17.75 19.30 4.82
C LEU A 62 17.88 18.78 6.25
N ILE A 63 18.43 17.58 6.44
CA ILE A 63 18.68 17.01 7.77
C ILE A 63 20.08 17.36 8.28
N LYS A 64 20.21 17.52 9.60
CA LYS A 64 21.48 17.81 10.25
C LYS A 64 22.49 16.65 10.13
N GLU A 65 23.73 16.87 10.52
CA GLU A 65 24.86 15.96 10.31
C GLU A 65 24.65 14.54 10.85
N ASP A 66 23.91 14.39 11.95
CA ASP A 66 23.63 13.08 12.57
C ASP A 66 22.75 12.16 11.69
N LYS A 67 22.14 12.71 10.64
CA LYS A 67 21.34 11.99 9.63
C LYS A 67 20.35 10.99 10.24
N HIS A 68 19.58 11.42 11.23
CA HIS A 68 18.54 10.59 11.84
C HIS A 68 17.33 10.50 10.92
N ILE A 69 17.33 9.50 10.05
CA ILE A 69 16.22 9.20 9.13
C ILE A 69 15.66 7.82 9.43
N ILE A 70 14.35 7.74 9.59
CA ILE A 70 13.60 6.49 9.69
C ILE A 70 12.58 6.50 8.59
N TRP A 71 12.51 5.44 7.79
CA TRP A 71 11.48 5.28 6.77
C TRP A 71 10.81 3.93 6.86
N ALA A 72 9.49 3.93 6.69
CA ALA A 72 8.66 2.74 6.67
C ALA A 72 8.04 2.58 5.28
N TYR A 73 7.96 1.36 4.80
CA TYR A 73 7.38 1.05 3.49
C TYR A 73 6.73 -0.33 3.47
N ASP A 74 5.76 -0.49 2.58
CA ASP A 74 5.14 -1.77 2.25
C ASP A 74 5.01 -1.87 0.73
N GLU A 75 5.84 -2.69 0.11
CA GLU A 75 5.83 -2.84 -1.35
C GLU A 75 4.53 -3.46 -1.88
N LEU A 76 3.82 -4.26 -1.08
CA LEU A 76 2.51 -4.81 -1.46
C LEU A 76 1.41 -3.74 -1.53
N GLN A 77 1.60 -2.61 -0.84
CA GLN A 77 0.71 -1.46 -0.93
C GLN A 77 1.13 -0.47 -2.03
N ASN A 78 2.17 -0.78 -2.78
CA ASN A 78 2.60 0.08 -3.87
C ASN A 78 1.64 -0.05 -5.07
N ILE A 79 0.83 0.96 -5.26
CA ILE A 79 -0.04 1.13 -6.44
C ILE A 79 0.50 2.23 -7.38
N GLY A 80 1.64 2.78 -7.05
CA GLY A 80 2.33 3.84 -7.78
C GLY A 80 3.29 3.33 -8.86
N LYS A 81 4.26 4.17 -9.19
CA LYS A 81 5.28 3.89 -10.23
C LYS A 81 6.68 3.68 -9.66
N TYR A 82 6.88 4.09 -8.43
CA TYR A 82 8.18 3.97 -7.79
C TYR A 82 8.32 2.56 -7.22
N THR A 83 9.51 2.03 -7.28
CA THR A 83 9.89 0.79 -6.58
C THR A 83 10.83 1.16 -5.46
N MET A 84 10.74 0.45 -4.34
CA MET A 84 11.67 0.68 -3.24
C MET A 84 13.06 0.20 -3.67
N GLU A 85 14.02 1.10 -3.64
CA GLU A 85 15.42 0.81 -3.99
C GLU A 85 16.25 0.59 -2.71
N SER A 86 17.44 0.00 -2.87
CA SER A 86 18.38 -0.09 -1.75
C SER A 86 18.75 1.29 -1.21
N PRO A 87 19.08 1.43 0.08
CA PRO A 87 19.42 2.72 0.68
C PRO A 87 20.51 3.49 -0.09
N GLU A 88 21.50 2.79 -0.61
CA GLU A 88 22.60 3.37 -1.39
C GLU A 88 22.12 4.06 -2.67
N LYS A 89 21.12 3.45 -3.35
CA LYS A 89 20.51 4.04 -4.54
C LYS A 89 19.52 5.13 -4.17
N LEU A 90 18.70 4.89 -3.14
CA LEU A 90 17.64 5.79 -2.72
C LEU A 90 18.15 7.16 -2.29
N PHE A 91 19.24 7.17 -1.51
CA PHE A 91 19.84 8.39 -0.96
C PHE A 91 21.01 8.94 -1.80
N GLY A 92 21.36 8.27 -2.90
CA GLY A 92 22.40 8.71 -3.80
C GLY A 92 23.82 8.62 -3.21
N LYS A 93 24.75 9.29 -3.88
CA LYS A 93 26.18 9.28 -3.54
C LYS A 93 26.70 10.68 -3.23
N ASP A 94 27.78 10.74 -2.45
CA ASP A 94 28.53 11.96 -2.20
C ASP A 94 29.40 12.37 -3.41
N THR A 95 30.14 13.47 -3.28
CA THR A 95 31.03 13.99 -4.33
C THR A 95 32.20 13.05 -4.67
N ASN A 96 32.52 12.11 -3.80
CA ASN A 96 33.58 11.10 -3.99
C ASN A 96 33.04 9.79 -4.56
N GLY A 97 31.73 9.72 -4.85
CA GLY A 97 31.07 8.52 -5.34
C GLY A 97 30.71 7.48 -4.27
N LYS A 98 30.93 7.79 -2.99
CA LYS A 98 30.55 6.93 -1.87
C LYS A 98 29.04 7.09 -1.59
N PRO A 99 28.29 5.99 -1.31
CA PRO A 99 26.88 6.08 -0.89
C PRO A 99 26.71 7.01 0.33
N ASN A 100 25.71 7.88 0.28
CA ASN A 100 25.37 8.75 1.40
C ASN A 100 24.83 7.97 2.60
N ILE A 101 24.13 6.88 2.33
CA ILE A 101 23.67 5.89 3.32
C ILE A 101 24.13 4.52 2.80
N GLU A 102 24.88 3.79 3.61
CA GLU A 102 25.30 2.42 3.31
C GLU A 102 24.16 1.43 3.55
N GLU A 103 24.31 0.21 3.02
CA GLU A 103 23.38 -0.89 3.26
C GLU A 103 23.14 -1.08 4.76
N LEU A 104 21.87 -1.22 5.13
CA LEU A 104 21.49 -1.41 6.53
C LEU A 104 21.66 -2.87 6.91
N LYS A 105 22.67 -3.16 7.72
CA LYS A 105 22.93 -4.51 8.23
C LYS A 105 22.61 -4.59 9.71
N ASN A 106 21.82 -5.60 10.07
CA ASN A 106 21.59 -5.94 11.47
C ASN A 106 22.79 -6.73 12.01
N LEU A 107 23.60 -6.09 12.84
CA LEU A 107 24.76 -6.73 13.47
C LEU A 107 24.40 -7.27 14.85
N PRO A 108 24.98 -8.41 15.29
CA PRO A 108 24.75 -8.95 16.61
C PRO A 108 25.11 -7.92 17.71
N LYS A 109 24.26 -7.82 18.74
CA LYS A 109 24.46 -6.91 19.89
C LYS A 109 24.42 -5.41 19.56
N GLN A 110 24.02 -5.02 18.37
CA GLN A 110 23.77 -3.63 18.01
C GLN A 110 22.26 -3.37 17.82
N PRO A 111 21.81 -2.12 17.95
CA PRO A 111 20.43 -1.76 17.58
C PRO A 111 20.14 -2.15 16.14
N ARG A 112 18.95 -2.71 15.90
CA ARG A 112 18.53 -3.08 14.55
C ARG A 112 18.35 -1.82 13.73
N LYS A 113 18.86 -1.86 12.51
CA LYS A 113 18.75 -0.78 11.51
C LYS A 113 17.70 -1.09 10.44
N ASP A 114 17.42 -2.37 10.23
CA ASP A 114 16.41 -2.87 9.33
C ASP A 114 15.47 -3.80 10.11
N ILE A 115 14.17 -3.44 10.12
CA ILE A 115 13.16 -4.11 10.95
C ILE A 115 11.99 -4.49 10.08
N VAL A 116 11.69 -5.78 10.01
CA VAL A 116 10.48 -6.32 9.40
C VAL A 116 9.41 -6.50 10.48
N LEU A 117 8.24 -5.91 10.27
CA LEU A 117 7.08 -6.04 11.15
C LEU A 117 6.33 -7.33 10.80
N LYS A 118 6.49 -8.38 11.63
CA LYS A 118 5.92 -9.70 11.38
C LYS A 118 4.44 -9.80 11.68
N THR A 119 3.95 -9.01 12.64
CA THR A 119 2.56 -9.07 13.12
C THR A 119 1.68 -8.09 12.36
N CYS A 120 0.63 -8.59 11.74
CA CYS A 120 -0.41 -7.77 11.13
C CYS A 120 -1.62 -7.67 12.08
N TYR A 121 -1.94 -6.47 12.53
CA TYR A 121 -3.06 -6.19 13.44
C TYR A 121 -4.36 -5.86 12.70
N ARG A 122 -4.29 -5.52 11.42
CA ARG A 122 -5.41 -5.06 10.61
C ARG A 122 -6.17 -6.21 9.94
N ASN A 123 -5.45 -7.14 9.31
CA ASN A 123 -6.04 -8.18 8.50
C ASN A 123 -5.98 -9.56 9.18
N PRO A 124 -7.08 -10.35 9.14
CA PRO A 124 -7.05 -11.74 9.55
C PRO A 124 -6.01 -12.56 8.78
N PRO A 125 -5.45 -13.62 9.38
CA PRO A 125 -4.36 -14.39 8.79
C PRO A 125 -4.64 -14.95 7.40
N ASN A 126 -5.88 -15.40 7.12
CA ASN A 126 -6.27 -15.93 5.82
C ASN A 126 -6.37 -14.85 4.74
N ILE A 127 -6.83 -13.65 5.07
CA ILE A 127 -6.84 -12.49 4.15
C ILE A 127 -5.40 -12.07 3.87
N LEU A 128 -4.57 -11.95 4.91
CA LEU A 128 -3.16 -11.62 4.78
C LEU A 128 -2.39 -12.63 3.92
N ALA A 129 -2.57 -13.94 4.19
CA ALA A 129 -1.95 -15.00 3.41
C ALA A 129 -2.38 -14.97 1.94
N THR A 130 -3.65 -14.69 1.67
CA THR A 130 -4.16 -14.54 0.30
C THR A 130 -3.55 -13.33 -0.40
N ALA A 131 -3.44 -12.18 0.29
CA ALA A 131 -2.80 -10.98 -0.24
C ALA A 131 -1.32 -11.24 -0.58
N HIS A 132 -0.58 -11.92 0.31
CA HIS A 132 0.80 -12.32 0.06
C HIS A 132 0.93 -13.31 -1.12
N ALA A 133 0.06 -14.31 -1.20
CA ALA A 133 0.06 -15.26 -2.32
C ALA A 133 -0.21 -14.59 -3.67
N LEU A 134 -1.09 -13.60 -3.71
CA LEU A 134 -1.37 -12.80 -4.91
C LEU A 134 -0.23 -11.82 -5.23
N GLY A 135 0.27 -11.10 -4.25
CA GLY A 135 1.30 -10.08 -4.42
C GLY A 135 2.66 -10.66 -4.79
N PHE A 136 3.09 -11.72 -4.13
CA PHE A 136 4.34 -12.42 -4.43
C PHE A 136 4.23 -13.41 -5.60
N GLY A 137 3.03 -13.60 -6.15
CA GLY A 137 2.81 -14.39 -7.35
C GLY A 137 3.03 -15.89 -7.21
N ILE A 138 2.98 -16.44 -5.99
CA ILE A 138 3.30 -17.86 -5.68
C ILE A 138 2.57 -18.85 -6.59
N ASN A 139 1.30 -18.59 -6.91
CA ASN A 139 0.47 -19.47 -7.70
C ASN A 139 0.44 -19.10 -9.20
N ARG A 140 1.26 -18.18 -9.67
CA ARG A 140 1.29 -17.73 -11.05
C ARG A 140 2.39 -18.45 -11.82
N LYS A 141 1.98 -19.31 -12.74
CA LYS A 141 2.92 -20.00 -13.66
C LYS A 141 3.24 -19.13 -14.88
N GLY A 142 4.51 -19.12 -15.32
CA GLY A 142 4.92 -18.51 -16.59
C GLY A 142 4.93 -16.99 -16.62
N LEU A 143 4.94 -16.31 -15.47
CA LEU A 143 5.17 -14.88 -15.40
C LEU A 143 6.66 -14.59 -15.24
N SER A 144 7.15 -13.56 -15.94
CA SER A 144 8.48 -12.99 -15.69
C SER A 144 8.51 -12.25 -14.35
N SER A 145 9.69 -12.13 -13.74
CA SER A 145 9.91 -11.48 -12.44
C SER A 145 9.39 -10.03 -12.39
N ASP A 146 9.37 -9.34 -13.52
CA ASP A 146 8.86 -7.97 -13.68
C ASP A 146 7.33 -7.82 -13.48
N ARG A 147 6.61 -8.93 -13.36
CA ARG A 147 5.16 -8.96 -13.13
C ARG A 147 4.75 -9.24 -11.68
N TYR A 148 5.71 -9.42 -10.79
CA TYR A 148 5.46 -9.51 -9.36
C TYR A 148 5.54 -8.12 -8.72
N ILE A 149 4.74 -7.87 -7.70
CA ILE A 149 4.85 -6.65 -6.91
C ILE A 149 6.17 -6.67 -6.15
N GLN A 150 6.47 -7.81 -5.54
CA GLN A 150 7.73 -8.07 -4.85
C GLN A 150 8.18 -9.50 -5.14
N PHE A 151 9.46 -9.69 -5.33
CA PHE A 151 10.07 -11.00 -5.52
C PHE A 151 11.11 -11.24 -4.42
N PHE A 152 11.03 -12.39 -3.76
CA PHE A 152 12.02 -12.78 -2.77
C PHE A 152 13.13 -13.58 -3.45
N ASP A 153 14.29 -12.98 -3.58
CA ASP A 153 15.49 -13.66 -4.06
C ASP A 153 15.96 -14.76 -3.09
N GLU A 154 15.72 -14.54 -1.79
CA GLU A 154 16.06 -15.47 -0.73
C GLU A 154 14.80 -16.07 -0.11
N PRO A 155 14.64 -17.41 -0.14
CA PRO A 155 13.49 -18.07 0.47
C PRO A 155 13.30 -17.75 1.96
N SER A 156 14.40 -17.49 2.69
CA SER A 156 14.37 -17.10 4.11
C SER A 156 13.50 -15.90 4.43
N PHE A 157 13.24 -14.99 3.47
CA PHE A 157 12.37 -13.81 3.66
C PHE A 157 10.93 -14.18 4.04
N TRP A 158 10.47 -15.37 3.70
CA TRP A 158 9.19 -15.87 4.19
C TRP A 158 9.14 -15.96 5.71
N ASN A 159 10.24 -16.40 6.34
CA ASN A 159 10.34 -16.43 7.80
C ASN A 159 10.37 -15.00 8.38
N ASP A 160 10.98 -14.06 7.66
CA ASP A 160 11.09 -12.68 8.11
C ASP A 160 9.74 -11.96 8.11
N ILE A 161 8.83 -12.32 7.24
CA ILE A 161 7.46 -11.81 7.26
C ILE A 161 6.50 -12.67 8.10
N GLY A 162 7.01 -13.61 8.90
CA GLY A 162 6.25 -14.35 9.92
C GLY A 162 5.57 -15.63 9.41
N TYR A 163 6.14 -16.30 8.42
CA TYR A 163 5.74 -17.65 8.01
C TYR A 163 6.71 -18.69 8.56
N LYS A 164 6.21 -19.89 8.76
CA LYS A 164 7.00 -21.07 9.08
C LYS A 164 6.71 -22.21 8.11
N VAL A 165 7.68 -23.09 7.94
CA VAL A 165 7.54 -24.30 7.12
C VAL A 165 6.74 -25.34 7.90
N VAL A 166 5.67 -25.85 7.28
CA VAL A 166 4.87 -26.96 7.80
C VAL A 166 5.35 -28.28 7.21
N SER A 167 5.60 -28.29 5.90
CA SER A 167 6.14 -29.45 5.20
C SER A 167 6.97 -29.02 3.99
N GLY A 168 7.83 -29.90 3.50
CA GLY A 168 8.73 -29.63 2.38
C GLY A 168 10.00 -28.87 2.77
N GLU A 169 10.62 -28.21 1.82
CA GLU A 169 11.89 -27.49 1.98
C GLU A 169 11.76 -26.06 1.43
N LEU A 170 12.09 -25.08 2.26
CA LEU A 170 12.09 -23.67 1.86
C LEU A 170 13.35 -23.35 1.04
N ALA A 171 13.36 -23.80 -0.22
CA ALA A 171 14.45 -23.61 -1.16
C ALA A 171 13.91 -23.40 -2.59
N ILE A 172 14.70 -22.72 -3.43
CA ILE A 172 14.33 -22.47 -4.82
C ILE A 172 14.13 -23.78 -5.59
N GLY A 173 12.98 -23.92 -6.24
CA GLY A 173 12.63 -25.11 -7.03
C GLY A 173 12.17 -26.32 -6.22
N LYS A 174 11.92 -26.15 -4.93
CA LYS A 174 11.34 -27.15 -4.05
C LYS A 174 9.89 -26.84 -3.71
N ASP A 175 9.11 -27.90 -3.48
CA ASP A 175 7.77 -27.75 -2.95
C ASP A 175 7.85 -27.50 -1.44
N VAL A 176 7.08 -26.53 -0.97
CA VAL A 176 7.01 -26.16 0.44
C VAL A 176 5.58 -25.75 0.80
N GLU A 177 5.15 -26.14 1.98
CA GLU A 177 3.93 -25.66 2.60
C GLU A 177 4.27 -24.69 3.72
N LEU A 178 3.73 -23.49 3.63
CA LEU A 178 3.95 -22.40 4.59
C LEU A 178 2.65 -22.06 5.31
N GLU A 179 2.73 -21.80 6.60
CA GLU A 179 1.65 -21.21 7.37
C GLU A 179 2.12 -19.99 8.15
N ARG A 180 1.19 -19.09 8.48
CA ARG A 180 1.47 -17.98 9.41
C ARG A 180 1.81 -18.55 10.78
N ASP A 181 2.96 -18.14 11.34
CA ASP A 181 3.31 -18.56 12.69
C ASP A 181 2.35 -17.92 13.71
N LYS A 182 1.81 -18.73 14.60
CA LYS A 182 0.84 -18.31 15.63
C LYS A 182 1.38 -17.22 16.56
N GLU A 183 2.69 -17.18 16.76
CA GLU A 183 3.35 -16.12 17.53
C GLU A 183 3.07 -14.72 16.96
N PHE A 184 2.90 -14.62 15.64
CA PHE A 184 2.66 -13.37 14.92
C PHE A 184 1.20 -13.14 14.54
N ILE A 185 0.28 -13.94 15.09
CA ILE A 185 -1.17 -13.77 14.92
C ILE A 185 -1.74 -13.14 16.19
N PRO A 186 -2.34 -11.95 16.11
CA PRO A 186 -3.01 -11.36 17.27
C PRO A 186 -4.12 -12.27 17.81
N THR A 187 -4.14 -12.50 19.10
CA THR A 187 -5.09 -13.43 19.76
C THR A 187 -6.56 -13.07 19.57
N PHE A 188 -6.87 -11.79 19.38
CA PHE A 188 -8.25 -11.35 19.14
C PHE A 188 -8.83 -11.90 17.81
N PHE A 189 -8.00 -12.23 16.83
CA PHE A 189 -8.47 -12.88 15.62
C PHE A 189 -8.90 -14.33 15.86
N GLU A 190 -8.21 -15.05 16.75
CA GLU A 190 -8.58 -16.43 17.09
C GLU A 190 -9.90 -16.51 17.84
N GLN A 191 -10.22 -15.48 18.65
CA GLN A 191 -11.41 -15.45 19.50
C GLN A 191 -12.68 -14.96 18.79
N ARG A 192 -12.56 -14.17 17.74
CA ARG A 192 -13.69 -13.40 17.17
C ARG A 192 -14.10 -13.81 15.76
N LEU A 193 -13.30 -14.59 15.04
CA LEU A 193 -13.52 -14.81 13.62
C LEU A 193 -13.68 -16.27 13.27
N ASN A 194 -14.79 -16.61 12.61
CA ASN A 194 -14.87 -17.83 11.83
C ASN A 194 -14.00 -17.65 10.58
N MET A 195 -12.76 -18.12 10.64
CA MET A 195 -11.72 -17.92 9.61
C MET A 195 -12.13 -18.44 8.23
N LYS A 196 -13.12 -19.33 8.13
CA LYS A 196 -13.60 -19.86 6.85
C LYS A 196 -14.57 -18.93 6.12
N GLU A 197 -15.17 -17.98 6.83
CA GLU A 197 -16.21 -17.09 6.29
C GLU A 197 -15.73 -15.68 5.98
N ASN A 198 -14.52 -15.31 6.42
CA ASN A 198 -14.00 -13.95 6.24
C ASN A 198 -13.57 -13.61 4.81
N LEU A 199 -13.39 -14.61 3.93
CA LEU A 199 -12.94 -14.40 2.58
C LEU A 199 -13.80 -15.21 1.62
N ILE A 200 -14.56 -14.50 0.77
CA ILE A 200 -15.41 -15.10 -0.24
C ILE A 200 -14.91 -14.67 -1.62
N THR A 201 -14.60 -15.66 -2.46
CA THR A 201 -14.21 -15.40 -3.85
C THR A 201 -15.30 -15.92 -4.76
N LYS A 202 -15.79 -15.06 -5.66
CA LYS A 202 -16.80 -15.42 -6.66
C LYS A 202 -16.45 -14.92 -8.05
N LYS A 203 -16.80 -15.70 -9.04
CA LYS A 203 -16.72 -15.34 -10.45
C LYS A 203 -18.13 -15.15 -10.99
N PHE A 204 -18.34 -14.13 -11.82
CA PHE A 204 -19.59 -13.82 -12.48
C PHE A 204 -19.38 -13.79 -13.99
N ASP A 205 -20.43 -14.16 -14.73
CA ASP A 205 -20.40 -14.13 -16.18
C ASP A 205 -20.74 -12.74 -16.74
N SER A 206 -21.31 -11.87 -15.90
CA SER A 206 -21.64 -10.50 -16.26
C SER A 206 -21.49 -9.52 -15.08
N MET A 207 -21.22 -8.24 -15.40
CA MET A 207 -21.23 -7.16 -14.42
C MET A 207 -22.61 -6.98 -13.76
N SER A 208 -23.69 -7.25 -14.48
CA SER A 208 -25.05 -7.16 -13.94
C SER A 208 -25.29 -8.17 -12.82
N GLU A 209 -24.83 -9.41 -12.99
CA GLU A 209 -24.91 -10.44 -11.95
C GLU A 209 -24.05 -10.09 -10.74
N GLN A 210 -22.85 -9.56 -10.98
CA GLN A 210 -21.96 -9.07 -9.91
C GLN A 210 -22.63 -7.95 -9.10
N TYR A 211 -23.24 -6.97 -9.75
CA TYR A 211 -23.92 -5.87 -9.05
C TYR A 211 -25.13 -6.36 -8.26
N LYS A 212 -25.92 -7.27 -8.82
CA LYS A 212 -27.05 -7.86 -8.10
C LYS A 212 -26.58 -8.59 -6.85
N TYR A 213 -25.56 -9.44 -6.99
CA TYR A 213 -24.99 -10.17 -5.86
C TYR A 213 -24.44 -9.23 -4.79
N LEU A 214 -23.66 -8.21 -5.18
CA LEU A 214 -23.11 -7.23 -4.23
C LEU A 214 -24.24 -6.50 -3.48
N ALA A 215 -25.27 -6.05 -4.19
CA ALA A 215 -26.41 -5.36 -3.58
C ALA A 215 -27.16 -6.25 -2.58
N GLU A 216 -27.34 -7.54 -2.91
CA GLU A 216 -27.94 -8.54 -2.01
C GLU A 216 -27.08 -8.79 -0.76
N GLN A 217 -25.76 -8.92 -0.92
CA GLN A 217 -24.85 -9.10 0.23
C GLN A 217 -24.81 -7.85 1.11
N ILE A 218 -24.70 -6.66 0.53
CA ILE A 218 -24.74 -5.40 1.28
C ILE A 218 -26.04 -5.27 2.06
N LYS A 219 -27.18 -5.60 1.42
CA LYS A 219 -28.47 -5.59 2.11
C LYS A 219 -28.49 -6.56 3.29
N LYS A 220 -27.96 -7.78 3.10
CA LYS A 220 -27.84 -8.78 4.17
C LYS A 220 -26.97 -8.24 5.30
N ASN A 221 -25.81 -7.72 5.00
CA ASN A 221 -24.88 -7.19 6.01
C ASN A 221 -25.53 -6.09 6.88
N ILE A 222 -26.33 -5.19 6.25
CA ILE A 222 -27.03 -4.13 7.01
C ILE A 222 -28.21 -4.69 7.83
N THR A 223 -29.00 -5.62 7.24
CA THR A 223 -30.28 -6.03 7.87
C THR A 223 -30.18 -7.24 8.76
N GLN A 224 -29.16 -8.10 8.59
CA GLN A 224 -29.00 -9.35 9.35
C GLN A 224 -27.73 -9.36 10.17
N ASP A 225 -26.64 -8.80 9.64
CA ASP A 225 -25.34 -8.77 10.31
C ASP A 225 -25.12 -7.44 11.07
N GLU A 226 -26.12 -6.53 11.05
CA GLU A 226 -26.19 -5.26 11.81
C GLU A 226 -25.03 -4.29 11.51
N LEU A 227 -24.37 -4.41 10.36
CA LEU A 227 -23.34 -3.47 9.95
C LEU A 227 -23.93 -2.10 9.63
N LEU A 228 -23.22 -1.05 10.01
CA LEU A 228 -23.55 0.30 9.56
C LEU A 228 -23.14 0.46 8.09
N PRO A 229 -23.86 1.29 7.31
CA PRO A 229 -23.44 1.59 5.93
C PRO A 229 -22.00 2.11 5.82
N THR A 230 -21.51 2.82 6.84
CA THR A 230 -20.13 3.33 6.93
C THR A 230 -19.08 2.24 7.15
N ASP A 231 -19.48 1.05 7.61
CA ASP A 231 -18.58 -0.10 7.80
C ASP A 231 -18.38 -0.90 6.50
N ILE A 232 -19.01 -0.46 5.40
CA ILE A 232 -18.99 -1.16 4.13
C ILE A 232 -18.32 -0.30 3.06
N LEU A 233 -17.21 -0.81 2.53
CA LEU A 233 -16.44 -0.20 1.46
C LEU A 233 -16.39 -1.11 0.23
N VAL A 234 -16.80 -0.60 -0.93
CA VAL A 234 -16.68 -1.29 -2.22
C VAL A 234 -15.56 -0.67 -3.03
N ILE A 235 -14.55 -1.47 -3.37
CA ILE A 235 -13.35 -1.00 -4.09
C ILE A 235 -13.34 -1.58 -5.50
N ASN A 236 -13.23 -0.69 -6.52
CA ASN A 236 -12.88 -1.09 -7.87
C ASN A 236 -11.34 -1.07 -8.02
N ALA A 237 -10.77 -2.22 -8.37
CA ALA A 237 -9.34 -2.35 -8.57
C ALA A 237 -8.81 -1.64 -9.83
N ASN A 238 -9.68 -1.33 -10.81
CA ASN A 238 -9.28 -0.59 -12.01
C ASN A 238 -9.55 0.92 -11.83
N PRO A 239 -8.52 1.74 -11.59
CA PRO A 239 -8.69 3.16 -11.33
C PRO A 239 -9.22 3.95 -12.54
N LEU A 240 -9.03 3.44 -13.76
CA LEU A 240 -9.44 4.13 -15.00
C LEU A 240 -10.94 3.98 -15.27
N THR A 241 -11.55 2.89 -14.82
CA THR A 241 -12.96 2.58 -15.08
C THR A 241 -13.85 2.75 -13.86
N THR A 242 -13.31 3.14 -12.71
CA THR A 242 -14.02 3.25 -11.43
C THR A 242 -15.39 3.91 -11.53
N LYS A 243 -15.48 5.06 -12.20
CA LYS A 243 -16.76 5.78 -12.36
C LYS A 243 -17.77 4.96 -13.17
N ASN A 244 -17.32 4.41 -14.28
CA ASN A 244 -18.22 3.66 -15.19
C ASN A 244 -18.68 2.34 -14.57
N ASP A 245 -17.81 1.68 -13.82
CA ASP A 245 -18.10 0.39 -13.19
C ASP A 245 -18.94 0.53 -11.91
N LEU A 246 -18.74 1.59 -11.12
CA LEU A 246 -19.44 1.72 -9.84
C LEU A 246 -20.74 2.54 -9.88
N LEU A 247 -20.94 3.40 -10.89
CA LEU A 247 -22.22 4.11 -11.02
C LEU A 247 -23.42 3.17 -11.24
N PRO A 248 -23.35 2.09 -12.05
CA PRO A 248 -24.42 1.11 -12.14
C PRO A 248 -24.73 0.43 -10.81
N LEU A 249 -23.72 0.06 -10.03
CA LEU A 249 -23.93 -0.49 -8.69
C LEU A 249 -24.62 0.52 -7.76
N LYS A 250 -24.21 1.80 -7.78
CA LYS A 250 -24.89 2.87 -7.03
C LYS A 250 -26.38 2.93 -7.37
N ASN A 251 -26.74 2.83 -8.65
CA ASN A 251 -28.13 2.83 -9.09
C ASN A 251 -28.87 1.57 -8.64
N TYR A 252 -28.19 0.42 -8.57
CA TYR A 252 -28.76 -0.82 -8.03
C TYR A 252 -29.09 -0.69 -6.54
N LEU A 253 -28.16 -0.17 -5.76
CA LEU A 253 -28.34 0.07 -4.32
C LEU A 253 -29.51 1.05 -4.07
N ALA A 254 -29.61 2.13 -4.84
CA ALA A 254 -30.71 3.08 -4.73
C ALA A 254 -32.08 2.44 -4.97
N LYS A 255 -32.19 1.49 -5.91
CA LYS A 255 -33.47 0.77 -6.19
C LYS A 255 -33.93 -0.07 -5.01
N ILE A 256 -33.05 -0.49 -4.13
CA ILE A 256 -33.37 -1.28 -2.92
C ILE A 256 -33.28 -0.42 -1.65
N SER A 257 -33.37 0.92 -1.81
CA SER A 257 -33.36 1.90 -0.73
C SER A 257 -32.10 1.89 0.14
N ILE A 258 -30.94 1.59 -0.46
CA ILE A 258 -29.64 1.70 0.17
C ILE A 258 -28.87 2.89 -0.41
N ASP A 259 -28.57 3.86 0.44
CA ASP A 259 -27.81 5.04 0.03
C ASP A 259 -26.33 4.72 -0.12
N SER A 260 -25.74 5.24 -1.19
CA SER A 260 -24.31 5.12 -1.46
C SER A 260 -23.76 6.35 -2.17
N HIS A 261 -22.46 6.56 -2.03
CA HIS A 261 -21.77 7.62 -2.76
C HIS A 261 -20.51 7.08 -3.42
N LEU A 262 -20.11 7.71 -4.51
CA LEU A 262 -18.82 7.44 -5.15
C LEU A 262 -17.84 8.52 -4.69
N ALA A 263 -16.90 8.12 -3.84
CA ALA A 263 -15.97 9.01 -3.16
C ALA A 263 -15.19 9.90 -4.14
N GLY A 264 -15.28 11.22 -3.97
CA GLY A 264 -14.65 12.23 -4.82
C GLY A 264 -15.24 12.38 -6.22
N VAL A 265 -16.39 11.74 -6.51
CA VAL A 265 -17.12 11.89 -7.79
C VAL A 265 -18.55 12.40 -7.54
N THR A 266 -19.27 11.78 -6.63
CA THR A 266 -20.63 12.19 -6.22
C THR A 266 -20.65 12.81 -4.82
N SER A 267 -19.50 12.98 -4.19
CA SER A 267 -19.27 13.66 -2.91
C SER A 267 -18.06 14.57 -3.02
N SER A 268 -17.81 15.39 -1.97
CA SER A 268 -16.60 16.19 -1.87
C SER A 268 -15.33 15.34 -1.99
N VAL A 269 -14.26 15.95 -2.51
CA VAL A 269 -12.94 15.30 -2.55
C VAL A 269 -12.37 15.09 -1.13
N ASP A 270 -12.81 15.85 -0.16
CA ASP A 270 -12.32 15.78 1.22
C ASP A 270 -13.10 14.79 2.08
N GLU A 271 -14.25 14.28 1.59
CA GLU A 271 -15.10 13.32 2.29
C GLU A 271 -14.93 11.92 1.68
N PHE A 272 -14.37 11.00 2.47
CA PHE A 272 -14.27 9.59 2.07
C PHE A 272 -15.43 8.76 2.59
N PHE A 273 -15.79 8.92 3.86
CA PHE A 273 -16.96 8.30 4.48
C PHE A 273 -18.06 9.34 4.71
N ILE A 274 -19.31 8.96 4.43
CA ILE A 274 -20.49 9.78 4.68
C ILE A 274 -21.45 8.97 5.55
N ASN A 275 -21.86 9.53 6.69
CA ASN A 275 -22.76 8.86 7.60
C ASN A 275 -24.04 8.37 6.90
N GLY A 276 -24.41 7.12 7.16
CA GLY A 276 -25.57 6.47 6.56
C GLY A 276 -25.43 6.06 5.10
N LYS A 277 -24.25 6.16 4.49
CA LYS A 277 -24.01 5.78 3.08
C LYS A 277 -22.89 4.78 2.93
N ILE A 278 -23.10 3.83 2.01
CA ILE A 278 -22.04 2.94 1.53
C ILE A 278 -21.01 3.74 0.74
N THR A 279 -19.73 3.52 1.02
CA THR A 279 -18.65 4.14 0.23
C THR A 279 -18.26 3.25 -0.96
N LEU A 280 -18.35 3.80 -2.16
CA LEU A 280 -17.84 3.21 -3.39
C LEU A 280 -16.58 3.96 -3.79
N SER A 281 -15.47 3.27 -4.09
CA SER A 281 -14.20 3.92 -4.35
C SER A 281 -13.32 3.18 -5.36
N GLY A 282 -12.43 3.89 -6.01
CA GLY A 282 -11.31 3.29 -6.73
C GLY A 282 -10.14 3.02 -5.81
N ILE A 283 -9.26 2.09 -6.22
CA ILE A 283 -8.13 1.60 -5.41
C ILE A 283 -7.20 2.71 -4.90
N TYR A 284 -6.86 3.70 -5.74
CA TYR A 284 -5.97 4.79 -5.33
C TYR A 284 -6.54 5.64 -4.18
N ARG A 285 -7.86 5.80 -4.15
CA ARG A 285 -8.50 6.61 -3.13
C ARG A 285 -8.84 5.77 -1.89
N ALA A 286 -9.02 4.47 -2.06
CA ALA A 286 -9.26 3.56 -0.94
C ALA A 286 -7.99 3.31 -0.10
N LYS A 287 -6.79 3.44 -0.71
CA LYS A 287 -5.53 3.27 0.02
C LYS A 287 -5.46 4.23 1.21
N GLY A 288 -5.15 3.69 2.38
CA GLY A 288 -5.08 4.44 3.63
C GLY A 288 -6.42 4.71 4.34
N ASN A 289 -7.56 4.31 3.73
CA ASN A 289 -8.87 4.41 4.35
C ASN A 289 -9.38 3.02 4.74
N GLU A 290 -9.99 2.92 5.92
CA GLU A 290 -10.50 1.67 6.50
C GLU A 290 -11.98 1.83 6.83
N ALA A 291 -12.80 0.80 6.56
CA ALA A 291 -14.21 0.72 6.94
C ALA A 291 -14.39 -0.23 8.13
#